data_2a7aa10620a77d67b4021f9bb6e80217
#
_entry.id   2a7aa10620a77d67b4021f9bb6e80217
#
_cell.length_a   1.000
_cell.length_b   1.000
_cell.length_c   1.000
_cell.angle_alpha   90.00
_cell.angle_beta   90.00
_cell.angle_gamma   90.00
#
_symmetry.space_group_name_H-M   'P 1'
#
loop_
_entity.id
_entity.type
_entity.pdbx_description
1 polymer ?
#
loop_
_entity_poly.entity_id
_entity_poly.type
_entity_poly.pdbx_seq_one_letter_code
_entity_poly.pdbx_strand_id
1 'polypeptide(L)'
;MTKIISIVGRSQSGKTTLMEKLIPELNKRGYRIGTIKHAHHGFDIDKSGKDSWRHWHAGADAVVVASPGKIAMVKNDDCKSLDCLEDYFEDMDLVITEGYKRENKPKIEVLRAARHTELLCQKDRHLFAVVTDVDINPHVPKFGLEDIKELADLIEEKFL
;
A
#
# COMPACT_ATOMS: atom_id res chain seq x y z
N MET A 1 9.43 5.24 -14.54
CA MET A 1 9.53 5.13 -13.06
C MET A 1 8.11 5.13 -12.52
N THR A 2 7.72 4.04 -11.89
CA THR A 2 6.36 3.84 -11.37
C THR A 2 6.10 4.79 -10.20
N LYS A 3 4.95 5.44 -10.16
CA LYS A 3 4.58 6.35 -9.08
C LYS A 3 4.18 5.54 -7.86
N ILE A 4 4.77 5.83 -6.70
CA ILE A 4 4.51 5.12 -5.45
C ILE A 4 4.04 6.11 -4.38
N ILE A 5 2.92 5.82 -3.73
CA ILE A 5 2.45 6.50 -2.52
C ILE A 5 2.31 5.51 -1.36
N SER A 6 2.47 5.98 -0.13
CA SER A 6 2.40 5.12 1.05
C SER A 6 1.22 5.48 1.94
N ILE A 7 0.36 4.50 2.24
CA ILE A 7 -0.66 4.64 3.28
C ILE A 7 -0.04 4.19 4.60
N VAL A 8 0.13 5.15 5.50
CA VAL A 8 0.79 4.96 6.79
C VAL A 8 -0.18 5.21 7.94
N GLY A 9 0.22 4.84 9.13
CA GLY A 9 -0.58 4.97 10.34
C GLY A 9 -0.28 3.84 11.31
N ARG A 10 -0.72 3.96 12.55
CA ARG A 10 -0.53 2.94 13.59
C ARG A 10 -1.27 1.64 13.24
N SER A 11 -0.98 0.58 13.98
CA SER A 11 -1.72 -0.68 13.83
C SER A 11 -3.22 -0.43 14.06
N GLN A 12 -4.07 -1.09 13.25
CA GLN A 12 -5.53 -1.00 13.33
C GLN A 12 -6.11 0.43 13.12
N SER A 13 -5.36 1.33 12.47
CA SER A 13 -5.87 2.68 12.15
C SER A 13 -6.83 2.73 10.95
N GLY A 14 -7.06 1.61 10.27
CA GLY A 14 -7.96 1.55 9.09
C GLY A 14 -7.27 1.70 7.74
N LYS A 15 -5.95 1.52 7.66
CA LYS A 15 -5.20 1.57 6.39
C LYS A 15 -5.76 0.63 5.33
N THR A 16 -5.94 -0.62 5.68
CA THR A 16 -6.50 -1.64 4.77
C THR A 16 -7.91 -1.26 4.33
N THR A 17 -8.76 -0.78 5.25
CA THR A 17 -10.12 -0.31 4.94
C THR A 17 -10.12 0.88 3.98
N LEU A 18 -9.18 1.83 4.15
CA LEU A 18 -9.01 2.91 3.19
C LEU A 18 -8.61 2.38 1.81
N MET A 19 -7.65 1.45 1.73
CA MET A 19 -7.24 0.84 0.46
C MET A 19 -8.38 0.11 -0.23
N GLU A 20 -9.20 -0.64 0.52
CA GLU A 20 -10.37 -1.35 -0.02
C GLU A 20 -11.41 -0.42 -0.67
N LYS A 21 -11.45 0.85 -0.26
CA LYS A 21 -12.33 1.87 -0.86
C LYS A 21 -11.64 2.66 -1.98
N LEU A 22 -10.38 3.03 -1.79
CA LEU A 22 -9.63 3.87 -2.71
C LEU A 22 -9.27 3.15 -4.02
N ILE A 23 -8.84 1.88 -3.93
CA ILE A 23 -8.47 1.09 -5.11
C ILE A 23 -9.63 0.97 -6.11
N PRO A 24 -10.85 0.58 -5.71
CA PRO A 24 -11.98 0.54 -6.65
C PRO A 24 -12.33 1.91 -7.26
N GLU A 25 -12.19 2.99 -6.50
CA GLU A 25 -12.45 4.35 -7.01
C GLU A 25 -11.43 4.74 -8.10
N LEU A 26 -10.14 4.49 -7.87
CA LEU A 26 -9.10 4.76 -8.87
C LEU A 26 -9.22 3.84 -10.10
N ASN A 27 -9.55 2.55 -9.90
CA ASN A 27 -9.81 1.63 -11.01
C ASN A 27 -11.00 2.08 -11.87
N LYS A 28 -12.06 2.59 -11.25
CA LYS A 28 -13.23 3.15 -11.96
C LYS A 28 -12.87 4.36 -12.82
N ARG A 29 -11.84 5.11 -12.44
CA ARG A 29 -11.29 6.22 -13.23
C ARG A 29 -10.36 5.76 -14.37
N GLY A 30 -10.10 4.46 -14.48
CA GLY A 30 -9.30 3.85 -15.56
C GLY A 30 -7.85 3.57 -15.20
N TYR A 31 -7.42 3.83 -13.97
CA TYR A 31 -6.04 3.60 -13.55
C TYR A 31 -5.78 2.16 -13.13
N ARG A 32 -4.61 1.65 -13.49
CA ARG A 32 -4.10 0.34 -13.07
C ARG A 32 -3.32 0.50 -11.77
N ILE A 33 -3.80 -0.12 -10.69
CA ILE A 33 -3.26 0.05 -9.35
C ILE A 33 -2.53 -1.21 -8.88
N GLY A 34 -1.24 -1.05 -8.56
CA GLY A 34 -0.46 -2.04 -7.84
C GLY A 34 -0.50 -1.81 -6.32
N THR A 35 -0.27 -2.85 -5.54
CA THR A 35 -0.18 -2.71 -4.08
C THR A 35 1.01 -3.47 -3.51
N ILE A 36 1.66 -2.89 -2.48
CA ILE A 36 2.72 -3.54 -1.72
C ILE A 36 2.36 -3.48 -0.24
N LYS A 37 2.38 -4.61 0.44
CA LYS A 37 2.19 -4.67 1.88
C LYS A 37 3.50 -4.99 2.59
N HIS A 38 3.87 -4.16 3.57
CA HIS A 38 5.01 -4.42 4.42
C HIS A 38 4.66 -5.41 5.53
N ALA A 39 5.27 -6.58 5.51
CA ALA A 39 5.12 -7.61 6.54
C ALA A 39 6.40 -7.70 7.40
N HIS A 40 6.37 -7.16 8.63
CA HIS A 40 7.54 -7.10 9.52
C HIS A 40 8.00 -8.45 10.07
N HIS A 41 7.11 -9.44 10.10
CA HIS A 41 7.36 -10.75 10.74
C HIS A 41 7.32 -11.92 9.75
N GLY A 42 7.53 -11.62 8.44
CA GLY A 42 7.34 -12.61 7.40
C GLY A 42 5.86 -12.83 7.09
N PHE A 43 5.59 -13.68 6.11
CA PHE A 43 4.23 -14.01 5.68
C PHE A 43 4.20 -15.34 4.97
N ASP A 44 3.07 -16.02 5.04
CA ASP A 44 2.73 -17.16 4.18
C ASP A 44 1.61 -16.72 3.22
N ILE A 45 1.81 -16.94 1.93
CA ILE A 45 0.83 -16.60 0.90
C ILE A 45 0.21 -17.83 0.25
N ASP A 46 0.86 -18.99 0.37
CA ASP A 46 0.44 -20.25 -0.21
C ASP A 46 -0.30 -21.15 0.79
N LYS A 47 -1.11 -22.07 0.29
CA LYS A 47 -1.80 -23.04 1.12
C LYS A 47 -0.90 -24.25 1.39
N SER A 48 -0.71 -24.58 2.67
CA SER A 48 0.01 -25.77 3.10
C SER A 48 -0.52 -27.03 2.39
N GLY A 49 0.40 -27.87 1.90
CA GLY A 49 0.13 -29.13 1.24
C GLY A 49 -0.19 -29.06 -0.27
N LYS A 50 -0.31 -27.86 -0.85
CA LYS A 50 -0.42 -27.68 -2.31
C LYS A 50 0.94 -27.89 -2.97
N ASP A 51 0.95 -28.18 -4.28
CA ASP A 51 2.17 -28.50 -5.02
C ASP A 51 3.18 -27.33 -4.98
N SER A 52 2.73 -26.09 -5.16
CA SER A 52 3.55 -24.89 -5.05
C SER A 52 4.17 -24.73 -3.65
N TRP A 53 3.39 -24.95 -2.60
CA TRP A 53 3.87 -24.96 -1.21
C TRP A 53 4.93 -26.05 -0.98
N ARG A 54 4.71 -27.24 -1.55
CA ARG A 54 5.67 -28.37 -1.45
C ARG A 54 6.98 -28.07 -2.19
N HIS A 55 6.92 -27.41 -3.37
CA HIS A 55 8.12 -27.00 -4.09
C HIS A 55 8.94 -26.00 -3.26
N TRP A 56 8.28 -24.99 -2.67
CA TRP A 56 8.92 -24.02 -1.79
C TRP A 56 9.62 -24.69 -0.60
N HIS A 57 8.92 -25.55 0.10
CA HIS A 57 9.46 -26.26 1.29
C HIS A 57 10.49 -27.35 0.94
N ALA A 58 10.57 -27.75 -0.30
CA ALA A 58 11.64 -28.61 -0.81
C ALA A 58 12.94 -27.84 -1.11
N GLY A 59 12.93 -26.49 -0.98
CA GLY A 59 14.11 -25.63 -1.12
C GLY A 59 14.22 -24.90 -2.45
N ALA A 60 13.13 -24.71 -3.19
CA ALA A 60 13.15 -23.86 -4.38
C ALA A 60 13.34 -22.38 -3.99
N ASP A 61 14.28 -21.66 -4.64
CA ASP A 61 14.51 -20.23 -4.41
C ASP A 61 13.42 -19.34 -5.00
N ALA A 62 12.67 -19.84 -5.94
CA ALA A 62 11.50 -19.19 -6.51
C ALA A 62 10.45 -20.21 -6.94
N VAL A 63 9.19 -19.90 -6.71
CA VAL A 63 8.04 -20.69 -7.20
C VAL A 63 7.07 -19.75 -7.90
N VAL A 64 6.69 -20.12 -9.12
CA VAL A 64 5.67 -19.41 -9.90
C VAL A 64 4.49 -20.33 -10.15
N VAL A 65 3.30 -19.84 -9.84
CA VAL A 65 2.03 -20.47 -10.24
C VAL A 65 1.40 -19.60 -11.30
N ALA A 66 1.16 -20.16 -12.47
CA ALA A 66 0.59 -19.42 -13.60
C ALA A 66 -0.68 -20.11 -14.12
N SER A 67 -1.66 -19.31 -14.49
CA SER A 67 -2.87 -19.71 -15.20
C SER A 67 -3.25 -18.62 -16.21
N PRO A 68 -4.18 -18.87 -17.17
CA PRO A 68 -4.66 -17.79 -18.01
C PRO A 68 -5.15 -16.58 -17.18
N GLY A 69 -4.54 -15.42 -17.39
CA GLY A 69 -4.91 -14.16 -16.75
C GLY A 69 -4.44 -13.96 -15.30
N LYS A 70 -3.65 -14.91 -14.72
CA LYS A 70 -3.14 -14.74 -13.34
C LYS A 70 -1.80 -15.42 -13.13
N ILE A 71 -0.89 -14.69 -12.47
CA ILE A 71 0.41 -15.20 -12.01
C ILE A 71 0.53 -14.91 -10.51
N ALA A 72 1.09 -15.86 -9.75
CA ALA A 72 1.56 -15.65 -8.40
C ALA A 72 3.01 -16.14 -8.32
N MET A 73 3.87 -15.36 -7.67
CA MET A 73 5.28 -15.70 -7.47
C MET A 73 5.66 -15.54 -6.00
N VAL A 74 6.38 -16.53 -5.49
CA VAL A 74 7.09 -16.45 -4.20
C VAL A 74 8.57 -16.65 -4.51
N LYS A 75 9.41 -15.75 -4.02
CA LYS A 75 10.85 -15.74 -4.31
C LYS A 75 11.62 -15.31 -3.07
N ASN A 76 12.74 -15.96 -2.81
CA ASN A 76 13.73 -15.45 -1.86
C ASN A 76 14.33 -14.17 -2.42
N ASP A 77 14.27 -13.07 -1.68
CA ASP A 77 14.80 -11.78 -2.11
C ASP A 77 15.36 -11.01 -0.91
N ASP A 78 16.53 -10.40 -1.10
CA ASP A 78 17.17 -9.54 -0.10
C ASP A 78 16.75 -8.08 -0.22
N CYS A 79 15.66 -7.80 -0.95
CA CYS A 79 15.13 -6.47 -1.17
C CYS A 79 14.75 -5.79 0.15
N LYS A 80 15.41 -4.66 0.43
CA LYS A 80 15.23 -3.90 1.70
C LYS A 80 14.55 -2.55 1.50
N SER A 81 14.36 -2.10 0.26
CA SER A 81 13.74 -0.81 -0.08
C SER A 81 12.60 -0.98 -1.08
N LEU A 82 11.74 0.03 -1.20
CA LEU A 82 10.68 0.02 -2.21
C LEU A 82 11.22 0.06 -3.64
N ASP A 83 12.40 0.64 -3.83
CA ASP A 83 12.98 0.83 -5.18
C ASP A 83 13.25 -0.52 -5.88
N CYS A 84 13.65 -1.55 -5.14
CA CYS A 84 13.87 -2.88 -5.72
C CYS A 84 12.58 -3.64 -6.06
N LEU A 85 11.41 -3.13 -5.67
CA LEU A 85 10.12 -3.69 -6.03
C LEU A 85 9.47 -2.98 -7.23
N GLU A 86 10.02 -1.86 -7.70
CA GLU A 86 9.42 -1.07 -8.78
C GLU A 86 9.29 -1.86 -10.08
N ASP A 87 10.25 -2.70 -10.42
CA ASP A 87 10.27 -3.50 -11.66
C ASP A 87 9.07 -4.46 -11.77
N TYR A 88 8.49 -4.88 -10.63
CA TYR A 88 7.29 -5.72 -10.63
C TYR A 88 6.01 -4.97 -11.01
N PHE A 89 6.08 -3.64 -11.15
CA PHE A 89 4.93 -2.75 -11.32
C PHE A 89 5.07 -1.79 -12.51
N GLU A 90 5.93 -2.11 -13.48
CA GLU A 90 6.17 -1.25 -14.66
C GLU A 90 4.91 -0.94 -15.46
N ASP A 91 3.95 -1.85 -15.45
CA ASP A 91 2.67 -1.73 -16.14
C ASP A 91 1.54 -1.14 -15.29
N MET A 92 1.83 -0.59 -14.09
CA MET A 92 0.89 0.09 -13.21
C MET A 92 1.03 1.61 -13.30
N ASP A 93 -0.10 2.31 -13.24
CA ASP A 93 -0.13 3.78 -13.22
C ASP A 93 0.28 4.33 -11.86
N LEU A 94 -0.10 3.60 -10.78
CA LEU A 94 0.19 3.95 -9.40
C LEU A 94 0.38 2.69 -8.56
N VAL A 95 1.36 2.72 -7.67
CA VAL A 95 1.52 1.72 -6.61
C VAL A 95 1.18 2.34 -5.26
N ILE A 96 0.32 1.67 -4.50
CA ILE A 96 -0.07 2.07 -3.16
C ILE A 96 0.53 1.08 -2.15
N THR A 97 1.37 1.57 -1.24
CA THR A 97 1.94 0.69 -0.21
C THR A 97 1.17 0.79 1.10
N GLU A 98 0.95 -0.33 1.77
CA GLU A 98 0.49 -0.36 3.15
C GLU A 98 1.71 -0.49 4.07
N GLY A 99 2.03 0.59 4.80
CA GLY A 99 3.20 0.66 5.66
C GLY A 99 4.33 1.50 5.05
N TYR A 100 5.58 1.08 5.21
CA TYR A 100 6.77 1.78 4.71
C TYR A 100 6.90 3.24 5.19
N LYS A 101 6.52 3.51 6.44
CA LYS A 101 6.51 4.87 7.03
C LYS A 101 7.87 5.56 7.03
N ARG A 102 8.97 4.80 6.92
CA ARG A 102 10.35 5.33 6.94
C ARG A 102 10.89 5.65 5.56
N GLU A 103 10.24 5.20 4.49
CA GLU A 103 10.66 5.46 3.11
C GLU A 103 10.38 6.91 2.70
N ASN A 104 11.20 7.43 1.79
CA ASN A 104 11.08 8.79 1.25
C ASN A 104 10.08 8.84 0.08
N LYS A 105 8.88 8.31 0.29
CA LYS A 105 7.77 8.34 -0.69
C LYS A 105 6.63 9.21 -0.16
N PRO A 106 5.81 9.82 -1.03
CA PRO A 106 4.62 10.58 -0.61
C PRO A 106 3.71 9.73 0.29
N LYS A 107 3.17 10.35 1.36
CA LYS A 107 2.42 9.64 2.41
C LYS A 107 1.02 10.20 2.62
N ILE A 108 0.07 9.29 2.79
CA ILE A 108 -1.24 9.55 3.37
C ILE A 108 -1.24 8.90 4.75
N GLU A 109 -1.48 9.67 5.81
CA GLU A 109 -1.62 9.09 7.14
C GLU A 109 -3.08 8.86 7.49
N VAL A 110 -3.39 7.64 7.96
CA VAL A 110 -4.71 7.28 8.49
C VAL A 110 -4.67 7.34 10.01
N LEU A 111 -5.51 8.20 10.58
CA LEU A 111 -5.66 8.38 12.02
C LEU A 111 -7.11 8.17 12.44
N ARG A 112 -7.34 7.30 13.42
CA ARG A 112 -8.66 6.98 13.95
C ARG A 112 -8.78 7.34 15.42
N ALA A 113 -9.80 8.15 15.77
CA ALA A 113 -10.08 8.59 17.14
C ALA A 113 -10.19 7.43 18.13
N ALA A 114 -10.81 6.32 17.70
CA ALA A 114 -10.96 5.12 18.53
C ALA A 114 -9.63 4.44 18.91
N ARG A 115 -8.51 4.86 18.31
CA ARG A 115 -7.19 4.25 18.51
C ARG A 115 -6.13 5.23 18.97
N HIS A 116 -6.05 6.38 18.33
CA HIS A 116 -5.01 7.38 18.58
C HIS A 116 -5.52 8.75 18.20
N THR A 117 -4.95 9.78 18.82
CA THR A 117 -5.31 11.19 18.57
C THR A 117 -4.17 12.02 17.98
N GLU A 118 -2.98 11.44 17.85
CA GLU A 118 -1.79 12.14 17.36
C GLU A 118 -1.23 11.49 16.08
N LEU A 119 -0.83 12.33 15.14
CA LEU A 119 -0.17 11.93 13.89
C LEU A 119 1.25 11.40 14.15
N LEU A 120 1.62 10.34 13.44
CA LEU A 120 2.97 9.80 13.41
C LEU A 120 3.90 10.63 12.52
N CYS A 121 3.36 11.10 11.38
CA CYS A 121 4.12 11.73 10.31
C CYS A 121 3.94 13.26 10.29
N GLN A 122 3.53 13.88 11.39
CA GLN A 122 3.26 15.33 11.46
C GLN A 122 4.43 16.21 10.97
N LYS A 123 5.68 15.77 11.18
CA LYS A 123 6.90 16.48 10.77
C LYS A 123 7.54 15.92 9.50
N ASP A 124 6.91 14.94 8.86
CA ASP A 124 7.44 14.32 7.65
C ASP A 124 7.07 15.20 6.43
N ARG A 125 8.07 15.69 5.73
CA ARG A 125 7.89 16.51 4.52
C ARG A 125 7.17 15.79 3.38
N HIS A 126 7.13 14.46 3.42
CA HIS A 126 6.47 13.62 2.41
C HIS A 126 4.99 13.36 2.76
N LEU A 127 4.52 13.78 3.94
CA LEU A 127 3.09 13.74 4.27
C LEU A 127 2.37 14.75 3.37
N PHE A 128 1.41 14.29 2.55
CA PHE A 128 0.65 15.15 1.66
C PHE A 128 -0.86 15.15 1.92
N ALA A 129 -1.36 14.19 2.71
CA ALA A 129 -2.77 14.14 3.12
C ALA A 129 -2.93 13.36 4.44
N VAL A 130 -4.00 13.67 5.15
CA VAL A 130 -4.46 12.94 6.35
C VAL A 130 -5.90 12.50 6.15
N VAL A 131 -6.20 11.23 6.46
CA VAL A 131 -7.55 10.67 6.50
C VAL A 131 -7.92 10.37 7.94
N THR A 132 -8.95 11.02 8.48
CA THR A 132 -9.21 10.96 9.92
C THR A 132 -10.65 11.30 10.31
N ASP A 133 -11.10 10.74 11.44
CA ASP A 133 -12.30 11.15 12.18
C ASP A 133 -11.96 11.99 13.45
N VAL A 134 -10.67 12.37 13.61
CA VAL A 134 -10.22 13.21 14.72
C VAL A 134 -10.32 14.69 14.34
N ASP A 135 -10.76 15.52 15.28
CA ASP A 135 -10.77 16.97 15.09
C ASP A 135 -9.36 17.53 15.31
N ILE A 136 -8.57 17.53 14.25
CA ILE A 136 -7.22 18.08 14.17
C ILE A 136 -7.11 19.02 12.98
N ASN A 137 -6.13 19.92 13.05
CA ASN A 137 -5.80 20.84 11.97
C ASN A 137 -4.36 20.57 11.47
N PRO A 138 -4.14 19.56 10.59
CA PRO A 138 -2.83 19.29 10.03
C PRO A 138 -2.44 20.36 9.00
N HIS A 139 -1.14 20.48 8.72
CA HIS A 139 -0.60 21.40 7.70
C HIS A 139 -0.82 20.94 6.25
N VAL A 140 -1.46 19.79 6.06
CA VAL A 140 -1.79 19.19 4.77
C VAL A 140 -3.31 18.97 4.65
N PRO A 141 -3.86 18.77 3.45
CA PRO A 141 -5.28 18.45 3.26
C PRO A 141 -5.76 17.33 4.19
N LYS A 142 -6.92 17.55 4.81
CA LYS A 142 -7.59 16.61 5.71
C LYS A 142 -8.88 16.11 5.06
N PHE A 143 -9.07 14.80 5.11
CA PHE A 143 -10.24 14.09 4.59
C PHE A 143 -10.90 13.28 5.70
N GLY A 144 -12.22 13.17 5.66
CA GLY A 144 -12.96 12.21 6.46
C GLY A 144 -12.74 10.78 5.95
N LEU A 145 -13.17 9.80 6.74
CA LEU A 145 -13.00 8.37 6.41
C LEU A 145 -13.80 7.92 5.18
N GLU A 146 -14.80 8.70 4.78
CA GLU A 146 -15.67 8.42 3.64
C GLU A 146 -15.41 9.35 2.44
N ASP A 147 -14.52 10.33 2.55
CA ASP A 147 -14.20 11.30 1.49
C ASP A 147 -13.24 10.70 0.44
N ILE A 148 -13.62 9.52 -0.07
CA ILE A 148 -12.76 8.72 -0.96
C ILE A 148 -12.60 9.37 -2.34
N LYS A 149 -13.67 10.01 -2.85
CA LYS A 149 -13.62 10.66 -4.16
C LYS A 149 -12.70 11.88 -4.14
N GLU A 150 -12.83 12.71 -3.11
CA GLU A 150 -12.02 13.91 -2.91
C GLU A 150 -10.55 13.54 -2.68
N LEU A 151 -10.29 12.46 -1.96
CA LEU A 151 -8.93 11.93 -1.81
C LEU A 151 -8.37 11.41 -3.14
N ALA A 152 -9.20 10.72 -3.93
CA ALA A 152 -8.80 10.25 -5.26
C ALA A 152 -8.54 11.43 -6.22
N ASP A 153 -9.33 12.51 -6.15
CA ASP A 153 -9.10 13.75 -6.92
C ASP A 153 -7.72 14.35 -6.60
N LEU A 154 -7.35 14.42 -5.31
CA LEU A 154 -6.04 14.91 -4.90
C LEU A 154 -4.90 14.00 -5.40
N ILE A 155 -5.08 12.69 -5.37
CA ILE A 155 -4.08 11.73 -5.86
C ILE A 155 -3.91 11.88 -7.37
N GLU A 156 -5.01 12.00 -8.11
CA GLU A 156 -5.01 12.17 -9.56
C GLU A 156 -4.29 13.46 -9.95
N GLU A 157 -4.62 14.58 -9.32
CA GLU A 157 -3.98 15.89 -9.57
C GLU A 157 -2.47 15.85 -9.34
N LYS A 158 -2.01 15.15 -8.28
CA LYS A 158 -0.59 15.18 -7.89
C LYS A 158 0.27 14.14 -8.56
N PHE A 159 -0.29 13.00 -8.92
CA PHE A 159 0.50 11.83 -9.30
C PHE A 159 0.06 11.15 -10.59
N LEU A 160 -1.12 11.42 -11.15
CA LEU A 160 -1.65 10.75 -12.33
C LEU A 160 -1.91 11.71 -13.47
#